data_d6164eb3851d338a07c56f28062ad3a8
#
_entry.id   d6164eb3851d338a07c56f28062ad3a8
#
_cell.length_a   1.000
_cell.length_b   1.000
_cell.length_c   1.000
_cell.angle_alpha   90.00
_cell.angle_beta   90.00
_cell.angle_gamma   90.00
#
_symmetry.space_group_name_H-M   'P 1'
#
loop_
_entity.id
_entity.type
_entity.pdbx_description
1 polymer ?
#
loop_
_entity_poly.entity_id
_entity_poly.type
_entity_poly.pdbx_seq_one_letter_code
_entity_poly.pdbx_strand_id
1 'polypeptide(L)'
;MKLLFLFVLFFFSLINISKAESRFGDLTEMRDDRMRGKDNQWVRPHPGPFVWNIIEREKGIFSWDKADKYVTYAQSHNQITIATIWPYSNWEQKSCKRKKARSPFGKKFVKYLSKPCSMENYKIFLTALVDRYDGDGSNDMPGLTKPIIYWEIMNEPEFKMFFKGTEDDFVEIFNFSSKLIKSKQKGAVILMPGAAGMFPESKKFWKSALPKIKDNFDIANIHHITPPDGKCDKDFWVSEFSELLKSLNIDKPIWVTEAMTGVCKVIPTYINAFANGAEVIIDVGVNAPGMKMSKNSREKLKNFIDDVDGFKSIKLISNKKAEFILEDGSKKVIDF
;
A
#
# COMPACT_ATOMS: atom_id res chain seq x y z
N MET A 1 54.52 -4.76 40.65
CA MET A 1 54.17 -4.50 39.24
C MET A 1 53.18 -5.55 38.77
N LYS A 2 51.88 -5.25 38.81
CA LYS A 2 50.82 -6.15 38.31
C LYS A 2 50.43 -5.74 36.91
N LEU A 3 50.67 -6.59 35.93
CA LEU A 3 50.31 -6.36 34.53
C LEU A 3 48.82 -6.66 34.38
N LEU A 4 48.07 -5.64 34.01
CA LEU A 4 46.62 -5.72 33.73
C LEU A 4 46.50 -6.07 32.23
N PHE A 5 46.07 -7.29 31.91
CA PHE A 5 45.70 -7.67 30.54
C PHE A 5 44.30 -7.16 30.24
N LEU A 6 44.21 -6.19 29.36
CA LEU A 6 42.94 -5.69 28.80
C LEU A 6 42.52 -6.63 27.67
N PHE A 7 41.49 -7.48 27.91
CA PHE A 7 40.85 -8.23 26.86
C PHE A 7 39.89 -7.29 26.08
N VAL A 8 40.30 -6.91 24.89
CA VAL A 8 39.41 -6.21 23.94
C VAL A 8 38.56 -7.28 23.24
N LEU A 9 37.33 -7.42 23.68
CA LEU A 9 36.33 -8.22 22.97
C LEU A 9 35.88 -7.48 21.70
N PHE A 10 36.39 -7.90 20.55
CA PHE A 10 35.86 -7.54 19.26
C PHE A 10 34.48 -8.19 19.09
N PHE A 11 33.41 -7.43 19.31
CA PHE A 11 32.09 -7.82 18.85
C PHE A 11 32.09 -7.68 17.31
N PHE A 12 32.29 -8.78 16.61
CA PHE A 12 31.88 -8.92 15.23
C PHE A 12 30.35 -8.89 15.23
N SER A 13 29.76 -7.73 15.00
CA SER A 13 28.38 -7.64 14.57
C SER A 13 28.31 -8.33 13.20
N LEU A 14 27.77 -9.54 13.19
CA LEU A 14 27.30 -10.18 11.97
C LEU A 14 26.24 -9.23 11.41
N ILE A 15 26.65 -8.42 10.44
CA ILE A 15 25.71 -7.68 9.59
C ILE A 15 24.96 -8.78 8.84
N ASN A 16 23.81 -9.17 9.38
CA ASN A 16 22.81 -9.87 8.59
C ASN A 16 22.46 -8.94 7.45
N ILE A 17 23.03 -9.16 6.29
CA ILE A 17 22.56 -8.55 5.04
C ILE A 17 21.18 -9.13 4.84
N SER A 18 20.16 -8.45 5.34
CA SER A 18 18.78 -8.80 5.01
C SER A 18 18.67 -8.72 3.50
N LYS A 19 18.19 -9.78 2.87
CA LYS A 19 17.85 -9.76 1.43
C LYS A 19 16.98 -8.52 1.20
N ALA A 20 17.31 -7.70 0.20
CA ALA A 20 16.50 -6.52 -0.10
C ALA A 20 15.04 -6.94 -0.29
N GLU A 21 14.16 -6.14 0.27
CA GLU A 21 12.72 -6.34 0.06
C GLU A 21 12.42 -6.19 -1.43
N SER A 22 11.50 -7.02 -1.94
CA SER A 22 11.04 -6.91 -3.31
C SER A 22 10.54 -5.48 -3.62
N ARG A 23 10.78 -5.01 -4.82
CA ARG A 23 10.22 -3.74 -5.31
C ARG A 23 8.90 -3.93 -6.07
N PHE A 24 8.40 -5.14 -6.11
CA PHE A 24 7.21 -5.54 -6.85
C PHE A 24 6.19 -6.20 -5.94
N GLY A 25 4.92 -6.09 -6.33
CA GLY A 25 3.83 -6.74 -5.64
C GLY A 25 2.59 -6.91 -6.49
N ASP A 26 1.62 -7.60 -5.92
CA ASP A 26 0.35 -7.89 -6.56
C ASP A 26 -0.83 -7.34 -5.76
N LEU A 27 -1.81 -6.76 -6.45
CA LEU A 27 -3.11 -6.50 -5.86
C LEU A 27 -3.85 -7.83 -5.70
N THR A 28 -4.31 -8.12 -4.50
CA THR A 28 -4.98 -9.38 -4.16
C THR A 28 -6.42 -9.15 -3.71
N GLU A 29 -7.24 -10.19 -3.69
CA GLU A 29 -8.61 -10.15 -3.19
C GLU A 29 -8.76 -11.14 -2.03
N MET A 30 -9.85 -11.01 -1.26
CA MET A 30 -10.18 -11.93 -0.16
C MET A 30 -10.66 -13.32 -0.59
N ARG A 31 -10.87 -13.56 -1.88
CA ARG A 31 -11.34 -14.86 -2.38
C ARG A 31 -10.19 -15.84 -2.51
N ASP A 32 -10.41 -17.10 -2.11
CA ASP A 32 -9.38 -18.13 -2.05
C ASP A 32 -8.59 -18.33 -3.35
N ASP A 33 -9.25 -18.14 -4.50
CA ASP A 33 -8.64 -18.23 -5.83
C ASP A 33 -7.90 -16.98 -6.26
N ARG A 34 -7.99 -15.89 -5.48
CA ARG A 34 -7.41 -14.58 -5.77
C ARG A 34 -6.57 -13.99 -4.64
N MET A 35 -6.33 -14.75 -3.58
CA MET A 35 -5.35 -14.39 -2.55
C MET A 35 -3.89 -14.59 -3.01
N ARG A 36 -3.71 -14.91 -4.28
CA ARG A 36 -2.43 -15.28 -4.86
C ARG A 36 -1.61 -14.02 -5.18
N GLY A 37 -0.79 -13.59 -4.30
CA GLY A 37 0.40 -12.82 -4.66
C GLY A 37 1.57 -13.79 -4.89
N LYS A 38 2.65 -13.32 -5.46
CA LYS A 38 3.88 -14.11 -5.56
C LYS A 38 4.55 -14.22 -4.20
N ASP A 39 5.23 -15.33 -3.96
CA ASP A 39 6.02 -15.53 -2.77
C ASP A 39 7.12 -14.47 -2.65
N ASN A 40 7.41 -14.06 -1.42
CA ASN A 40 8.45 -13.08 -1.10
C ASN A 40 8.24 -11.68 -1.70
N GLN A 41 7.01 -11.32 -2.10
CA GLN A 41 6.66 -10.00 -2.66
C GLN A 41 5.62 -9.28 -1.81
N TRP A 42 5.37 -8.02 -2.18
CA TRP A 42 4.32 -7.22 -1.58
C TRP A 42 2.95 -7.71 -2.02
N VAL A 43 2.00 -7.69 -1.10
CA VAL A 43 0.59 -7.92 -1.40
C VAL A 43 -0.27 -6.82 -0.79
N ARG A 44 -1.19 -6.30 -1.59
CA ARG A 44 -2.17 -5.32 -1.15
C ARG A 44 -3.57 -5.88 -1.38
N PRO A 45 -4.26 -6.37 -0.33
CA PRO A 45 -5.63 -6.83 -0.46
C PRO A 45 -6.57 -5.63 -0.65
N HIS A 46 -7.22 -5.53 -1.81
CA HIS A 46 -8.19 -4.48 -2.08
C HIS A 46 -9.49 -5.04 -2.69
N PRO A 47 -10.64 -4.70 -2.16
CA PRO A 47 -10.94 -3.88 -0.98
C PRO A 47 -10.59 -4.50 0.37
N GLY A 48 -9.96 -5.65 0.42
CA GLY A 48 -9.30 -6.28 1.53
C GLY A 48 -10.16 -6.71 2.73
N PRO A 49 -9.58 -7.48 3.63
CA PRO A 49 -10.27 -7.92 4.83
C PRO A 49 -10.28 -6.88 5.96
N PHE A 50 -9.48 -5.80 5.86
CA PHE A 50 -9.29 -4.81 6.92
C PHE A 50 -10.32 -3.68 6.87
N VAL A 51 -11.54 -4.01 6.46
CA VAL A 51 -12.68 -3.09 6.39
C VAL A 51 -13.50 -3.21 7.65
N TRP A 52 -13.79 -2.08 8.30
CA TRP A 52 -14.54 -2.07 9.54
C TRP A 52 -15.83 -2.89 9.47
N ASN A 53 -16.64 -2.71 8.43
CA ASN A 53 -17.89 -3.45 8.26
C ASN A 53 -17.72 -4.97 8.05
N ILE A 54 -16.54 -5.41 7.68
CA ILE A 54 -16.26 -6.86 7.53
C ILE A 54 -15.94 -7.47 8.89
N ILE A 55 -15.15 -6.74 9.68
CA ILE A 55 -14.67 -7.19 10.99
C ILE A 55 -15.73 -6.99 12.06
N GLU A 56 -16.42 -5.84 12.08
CA GLU A 56 -17.42 -5.50 13.09
C GLU A 56 -18.76 -5.16 12.41
N ARG A 57 -19.57 -6.16 12.14
CA ARG A 57 -20.91 -6.00 11.51
C ARG A 57 -21.94 -5.48 12.47
N GLU A 58 -21.78 -5.79 13.74
CA GLU A 58 -22.61 -5.38 14.86
C GLU A 58 -21.70 -4.84 15.94
N LYS A 59 -22.16 -3.79 16.66
CA LYS A 59 -21.37 -3.08 17.64
C LYS A 59 -20.78 -4.02 18.71
N GLY A 60 -19.46 -4.04 18.83
CA GLY A 60 -18.73 -4.82 19.82
C GLY A 60 -18.57 -6.30 19.46
N ILE A 61 -19.07 -6.75 18.30
CA ILE A 61 -18.91 -8.14 17.85
C ILE A 61 -17.92 -8.19 16.71
N PHE A 62 -16.68 -8.61 17.01
CA PHE A 62 -15.59 -8.73 16.05
C PHE A 62 -15.51 -10.14 15.47
N SER A 63 -15.43 -10.24 14.13
CA SER A 63 -15.22 -11.49 13.39
C SER A 63 -13.94 -11.36 12.57
N TRP A 64 -12.91 -12.06 12.98
CA TRP A 64 -11.57 -12.00 12.40
C TRP A 64 -11.33 -13.03 11.30
N ASP A 65 -12.22 -14.01 11.11
CA ASP A 65 -12.02 -15.18 10.24
C ASP A 65 -11.42 -14.85 8.87
N LYS A 66 -11.94 -13.80 8.23
CA LYS A 66 -11.48 -13.40 6.89
C LYS A 66 -10.11 -12.73 6.90
N ALA A 67 -9.87 -11.91 7.90
CA ALA A 67 -8.61 -11.20 8.05
C ALA A 67 -7.50 -12.18 8.48
N ASP A 68 -7.79 -13.03 9.48
CA ASP A 68 -6.87 -14.06 9.94
C ASP A 68 -6.50 -15.04 8.82
N LYS A 69 -7.50 -15.51 8.06
CA LYS A 69 -7.25 -16.39 6.90
C LYS A 69 -6.33 -15.74 5.88
N TYR A 70 -6.54 -14.46 5.59
CA TYR A 70 -5.70 -13.71 4.66
C TYR A 70 -4.26 -13.58 5.20
N VAL A 71 -4.10 -13.16 6.45
CA VAL A 71 -2.77 -12.98 7.07
C VAL A 71 -2.04 -14.32 7.18
N THR A 72 -2.73 -15.40 7.56
CA THR A 72 -2.17 -16.77 7.59
C THR A 72 -1.64 -17.17 6.21
N TYR A 73 -2.41 -16.90 5.14
CA TYR A 73 -1.96 -17.16 3.78
C TYR A 73 -0.72 -16.32 3.42
N ALA A 74 -0.78 -15.03 3.65
CA ALA A 74 0.32 -14.12 3.30
C ALA A 74 1.63 -14.51 4.03
N GLN A 75 1.57 -14.76 5.34
CA GLN A 75 2.77 -15.15 6.08
C GLN A 75 3.33 -16.53 5.66
N SER A 76 2.46 -17.50 5.29
CA SER A 76 2.90 -18.82 4.81
C SER A 76 3.61 -18.76 3.46
N HIS A 77 3.40 -17.71 2.67
CA HIS A 77 4.04 -17.44 1.38
C HIS A 77 5.14 -16.37 1.48
N ASN A 78 5.54 -16.05 2.70
CA ASN A 78 6.54 -15.01 2.98
C ASN A 78 6.24 -13.65 2.36
N GLN A 79 4.96 -13.33 2.15
CA GLN A 79 4.50 -12.05 1.59
C GLN A 79 4.53 -10.94 2.62
N ILE A 80 4.67 -9.69 2.15
CA ILE A 80 4.60 -8.49 2.98
C ILE A 80 3.26 -7.81 2.70
N THR A 81 2.42 -7.67 3.73
CA THR A 81 1.06 -7.15 3.58
C THR A 81 1.01 -5.65 3.77
N ILE A 82 0.46 -4.92 2.78
CA ILE A 82 -0.01 -3.55 2.92
C ILE A 82 -1.49 -3.61 3.32
N ALA A 83 -1.80 -3.32 4.57
CA ALA A 83 -3.17 -3.39 5.08
C ALA A 83 -3.94 -2.10 4.78
N THR A 84 -4.83 -2.13 3.80
CA THR A 84 -5.71 -0.99 3.46
C THR A 84 -6.92 -0.95 4.39
N ILE A 85 -6.97 0.03 5.26
CA ILE A 85 -8.03 0.23 6.25
C ILE A 85 -9.17 1.04 5.63
N TRP A 86 -10.40 0.49 5.67
CA TRP A 86 -11.60 1.24 5.31
C TRP A 86 -12.42 1.57 6.55
N PRO A 87 -12.58 2.87 6.90
CA PRO A 87 -13.22 3.32 8.14
C PRO A 87 -14.76 3.34 8.03
N TYR A 88 -15.34 2.33 7.38
CA TYR A 88 -16.78 2.30 7.08
C TYR A 88 -17.46 1.11 7.73
N SER A 89 -18.43 1.39 8.61
CA SER A 89 -19.31 0.40 9.22
C SER A 89 -20.76 0.74 8.95
N ASN A 90 -21.54 -0.28 8.56
CA ASN A 90 -22.95 -0.07 8.24
C ASN A 90 -23.81 0.22 9.47
N TRP A 91 -23.53 -0.42 10.60
CA TRP A 91 -24.28 -0.19 11.84
C TRP A 91 -24.00 1.20 12.39
N GLU A 92 -22.75 1.61 12.34
CA GLU A 92 -22.26 2.87 12.90
C GLU A 92 -22.80 4.05 12.08
N GLN A 93 -22.63 4.05 10.75
CA GLN A 93 -23.07 5.15 9.89
C GLN A 93 -24.61 5.23 9.73
N LYS A 94 -25.32 4.13 9.98
CA LYS A 94 -26.78 4.14 10.08
C LYS A 94 -27.24 4.89 11.33
N SER A 95 -26.49 4.84 12.43
CA SER A 95 -26.87 5.46 13.72
C SER A 95 -27.06 6.97 13.63
N CYS A 96 -26.24 7.67 12.81
CA CYS A 96 -26.37 9.11 12.57
C CYS A 96 -27.04 9.44 11.21
N LYS A 97 -27.78 8.49 10.65
CA LYS A 97 -28.59 8.68 9.43
C LYS A 97 -27.78 9.11 8.21
N ARG A 98 -26.49 8.65 8.08
CA ARG A 98 -25.71 8.91 6.85
C ARG A 98 -26.46 8.41 5.61
N LYS A 99 -26.28 9.11 4.48
CA LYS A 99 -26.87 8.69 3.21
C LYS A 99 -26.18 7.43 2.69
N LYS A 100 -26.97 6.45 2.22
CA LYS A 100 -26.44 5.28 1.54
C LYS A 100 -25.69 5.68 0.28
N ALA A 101 -24.62 4.99 0.00
CA ALA A 101 -23.80 5.17 -1.19
C ALA A 101 -23.77 3.87 -2.01
N ARG A 102 -23.48 3.99 -3.30
CA ARG A 102 -23.20 2.83 -4.14
C ARG A 102 -21.71 2.52 -4.02
N SER A 103 -21.38 1.49 -3.26
CA SER A 103 -20.01 0.98 -3.22
C SER A 103 -19.63 0.34 -4.57
N PRO A 104 -18.43 0.57 -5.09
CA PRO A 104 -17.94 -0.09 -6.31
C PRO A 104 -17.87 -1.63 -6.15
N PHE A 105 -17.76 -2.14 -4.92
CA PHE A 105 -17.69 -3.57 -4.59
C PHE A 105 -19.01 -4.20 -4.18
N GLY A 106 -20.12 -3.48 -4.41
CA GLY A 106 -21.49 -3.96 -4.17
C GLY A 106 -22.02 -3.72 -2.75
N LYS A 107 -23.35 -3.86 -2.61
CA LYS A 107 -24.10 -3.54 -1.38
C LYS A 107 -23.77 -4.47 -0.18
N LYS A 108 -23.22 -5.66 -0.45
CA LYS A 108 -22.84 -6.60 0.62
C LYS A 108 -21.56 -6.21 1.34
N PHE A 109 -20.75 -5.38 0.71
CA PHE A 109 -19.45 -4.95 1.22
C PHE A 109 -19.62 -3.80 2.22
N VAL A 110 -19.99 -2.61 1.74
CA VAL A 110 -20.37 -1.45 2.55
C VAL A 110 -21.56 -0.73 1.91
N LYS A 111 -22.41 -0.14 2.75
CA LYS A 111 -23.58 0.65 2.31
C LYS A 111 -23.37 2.15 2.47
N TYR A 112 -22.35 2.55 3.16
CA TYR A 112 -22.04 3.95 3.49
C TYR A 112 -20.55 4.18 3.30
N LEU A 113 -20.21 5.36 2.84
CA LEU A 113 -18.83 5.75 2.53
C LEU A 113 -18.52 7.14 3.09
N SER A 114 -19.07 7.46 4.26
CA SER A 114 -18.89 8.76 4.91
C SER A 114 -17.96 8.64 6.12
N LYS A 115 -17.53 9.77 6.67
CA LYS A 115 -16.83 9.80 7.95
C LYS A 115 -17.64 9.07 9.02
N PRO A 116 -17.00 8.32 9.92
CA PRO A 116 -17.64 7.76 11.11
C PRO A 116 -18.49 8.79 11.85
N CYS A 117 -19.63 8.35 12.39
CA CYS A 117 -20.49 9.20 13.22
C CYS A 117 -19.83 9.46 14.59
N SER A 118 -19.12 8.45 15.10
CA SER A 118 -18.38 8.48 16.35
C SER A 118 -16.94 8.07 16.11
N MET A 119 -16.02 9.00 16.29
CA MET A 119 -14.59 8.70 16.25
C MET A 119 -14.15 7.79 17.41
N GLU A 120 -14.91 7.74 18.53
CA GLU A 120 -14.64 6.81 19.62
C GLU A 120 -14.98 5.36 19.22
N ASN A 121 -16.11 5.12 18.52
CA ASN A 121 -16.42 3.81 17.99
C ASN A 121 -15.35 3.38 16.95
N TYR A 122 -14.90 4.30 16.11
CA TYR A 122 -13.84 4.03 15.16
C TYR A 122 -12.50 3.73 15.85
N LYS A 123 -12.18 4.44 16.92
CA LYS A 123 -11.01 4.19 17.76
C LYS A 123 -11.02 2.76 18.33
N ILE A 124 -12.16 2.29 18.86
CA ILE A 124 -12.30 0.94 19.38
C ILE A 124 -11.98 -0.10 18.29
N PHE A 125 -12.59 0.05 17.12
CA PHE A 125 -12.30 -0.83 15.98
C PHE A 125 -10.83 -0.79 15.58
N LEU A 126 -10.28 0.40 15.37
CA LEU A 126 -8.90 0.56 14.87
C LEU A 126 -7.88 0.05 15.88
N THR A 127 -8.12 0.27 17.19
CA THR A 127 -7.30 -0.29 18.26
C THR A 127 -7.29 -1.83 18.18
N ALA A 128 -8.48 -2.45 18.13
CA ALA A 128 -8.59 -3.90 18.05
C ALA A 128 -7.95 -4.47 16.76
N LEU A 129 -8.02 -3.73 15.65
CA LEU A 129 -7.38 -4.13 14.38
C LEU A 129 -5.85 -4.12 14.50
N VAL A 130 -5.29 -3.08 15.09
CA VAL A 130 -3.83 -2.97 15.25
C VAL A 130 -3.35 -4.01 16.25
N ASP A 131 -3.94 -4.08 17.46
CA ASP A 131 -3.59 -5.06 18.50
C ASP A 131 -3.68 -6.52 18.00
N ARG A 132 -4.51 -6.79 16.96
CA ARG A 132 -4.65 -8.14 16.36
C ARG A 132 -3.46 -8.55 15.52
N TYR A 133 -2.75 -7.59 14.91
CA TYR A 133 -1.73 -7.89 13.89
C TYR A 133 -0.40 -7.18 14.12
N ASP A 134 -0.18 -6.50 15.25
CA ASP A 134 1.06 -5.75 15.52
C ASP A 134 2.22 -6.62 16.03
N GLY A 135 1.94 -7.84 16.50
CA GLY A 135 2.94 -8.82 16.88
C GLY A 135 3.64 -8.50 18.21
N ASP A 136 3.00 -7.76 19.10
CA ASP A 136 3.55 -7.41 20.42
C ASP A 136 3.36 -8.51 21.48
N GLY A 137 2.63 -9.58 21.15
CA GLY A 137 2.32 -10.71 22.02
C GLY A 137 1.03 -10.52 22.83
N SER A 138 0.29 -9.42 22.65
CA SER A 138 -0.92 -9.11 23.36
C SER A 138 -2.13 -9.00 22.41
N ASN A 139 -3.12 -9.87 22.54
CA ASN A 139 -4.30 -9.96 21.67
C ASN A 139 -4.02 -10.28 20.20
N ASP A 140 -2.82 -10.72 19.88
CA ASP A 140 -2.42 -11.10 18.55
C ASP A 140 -3.29 -12.21 17.94
N MET A 141 -3.35 -12.24 16.62
CA MET A 141 -3.91 -13.36 15.89
C MET A 141 -3.19 -14.66 16.29
N PRO A 142 -3.89 -15.73 16.67
CA PRO A 142 -3.27 -17.03 16.94
C PRO A 142 -2.38 -17.49 15.77
N GLY A 143 -1.11 -17.77 16.05
CA GLY A 143 -0.15 -18.17 15.02
C GLY A 143 0.39 -17.04 14.15
N LEU A 144 0.28 -15.78 14.58
CA LEU A 144 0.92 -14.65 13.92
C LEU A 144 2.44 -14.80 14.03
N THR A 145 3.12 -14.84 12.89
CA THR A 145 4.59 -14.93 12.78
C THR A 145 5.20 -13.75 12.02
N LYS A 146 4.38 -13.05 11.26
CA LYS A 146 4.74 -11.83 10.53
C LYS A 146 3.76 -10.72 10.85
N PRO A 147 4.11 -9.78 11.73
CA PRO A 147 3.28 -8.62 12.02
C PRO A 147 2.99 -7.79 10.76
N ILE A 148 1.83 -7.17 10.73
CA ILE A 148 1.53 -6.13 9.73
C ILE A 148 2.13 -4.83 10.26
N ILE A 149 3.06 -4.25 9.51
CA ILE A 149 3.66 -2.95 9.84
C ILE A 149 3.31 -1.85 8.85
N TYR A 150 2.83 -2.20 7.65
CA TYR A 150 2.47 -1.27 6.59
C TYR A 150 0.95 -1.06 6.55
N TRP A 151 0.52 0.14 6.94
CA TRP A 151 -0.90 0.50 7.08
C TRP A 151 -1.25 1.61 6.09
N GLU A 152 -2.11 1.31 5.14
CA GLU A 152 -2.67 2.29 4.22
C GLU A 152 -4.05 2.74 4.71
N ILE A 153 -4.24 4.03 4.91
CA ILE A 153 -5.47 4.57 5.49
C ILE A 153 -6.38 5.09 4.39
N MET A 154 -7.48 4.39 4.14
CA MET A 154 -8.47 4.65 3.08
C MET A 154 -7.96 4.29 1.68
N ASN A 155 -8.75 4.63 0.65
CA ASN A 155 -8.46 4.46 -0.77
C ASN A 155 -9.09 5.61 -1.56
N GLU A 156 -8.32 6.28 -2.40
CA GLU A 156 -8.77 7.33 -3.34
C GLU A 156 -9.87 8.25 -2.80
N PRO A 157 -9.65 8.94 -1.66
CA PRO A 157 -10.70 9.72 -0.98
C PRO A 157 -11.20 10.91 -1.78
N GLU A 158 -10.49 11.34 -2.81
CA GLU A 158 -10.93 12.37 -3.75
C GLU A 158 -12.11 11.91 -4.60
N PHE A 159 -12.29 10.60 -4.78
CA PHE A 159 -13.40 10.06 -5.56
C PHE A 159 -14.63 9.74 -4.72
N LYS A 160 -15.76 10.29 -5.12
CA LYS A 160 -17.06 10.07 -4.46
C LYS A 160 -17.55 8.62 -4.49
N MET A 161 -16.93 7.76 -5.28
CA MET A 161 -17.20 6.32 -5.26
C MET A 161 -16.52 5.60 -4.09
N PHE A 162 -15.46 6.19 -3.51
CA PHE A 162 -14.75 5.65 -2.34
C PHE A 162 -15.02 6.45 -1.07
N PHE A 163 -15.24 7.78 -1.17
CA PHE A 163 -15.53 8.60 0.00
C PHE A 163 -16.59 9.68 -0.28
N LYS A 164 -17.60 9.79 0.59
CA LYS A 164 -18.71 10.77 0.50
C LYS A 164 -18.57 11.95 1.46
N GLY A 165 -17.46 12.05 2.16
CA GLY A 165 -17.15 13.16 3.05
C GLY A 165 -16.54 14.36 2.32
N THR A 166 -16.15 15.35 3.12
CA THR A 166 -15.36 16.51 2.70
C THR A 166 -13.85 16.19 2.78
N GLU A 167 -13.02 17.07 2.25
CA GLU A 167 -11.56 16.98 2.43
C GLU A 167 -11.19 17.04 3.92
N ASP A 168 -11.83 17.93 4.70
CA ASP A 168 -11.57 18.05 6.14
C ASP A 168 -11.99 16.78 6.92
N ASP A 169 -13.09 16.13 6.51
CA ASP A 169 -13.46 14.82 7.06
C ASP A 169 -12.37 13.76 6.78
N PHE A 170 -11.79 13.78 5.57
CA PHE A 170 -10.67 12.91 5.22
C PHE A 170 -9.44 13.19 6.08
N VAL A 171 -9.03 14.46 6.16
CA VAL A 171 -7.86 14.88 6.95
C VAL A 171 -8.01 14.47 8.41
N GLU A 172 -9.21 14.64 9.00
CA GLU A 172 -9.48 14.22 10.38
C GLU A 172 -9.34 12.70 10.55
N ILE A 173 -9.96 11.90 9.68
CA ILE A 173 -9.87 10.43 9.72
C ILE A 173 -8.40 10.01 9.59
N PHE A 174 -7.69 10.56 8.62
CA PHE A 174 -6.32 10.19 8.31
C PHE A 174 -5.38 10.48 9.48
N ASN A 175 -5.38 11.72 9.97
CA ASN A 175 -4.52 12.14 11.06
C ASN A 175 -4.82 11.40 12.36
N PHE A 176 -6.10 11.17 12.65
CA PHE A 176 -6.53 10.37 13.79
C PHE A 176 -6.01 8.93 13.69
N SER A 177 -6.22 8.28 12.55
CA SER A 177 -5.80 6.89 12.33
C SER A 177 -4.30 6.72 12.43
N SER A 178 -3.53 7.58 11.76
CA SER A 178 -2.07 7.53 11.79
C SER A 178 -1.52 7.66 13.21
N LYS A 179 -1.99 8.67 13.96
CA LYS A 179 -1.56 8.89 15.35
C LYS A 179 -1.90 7.71 16.25
N LEU A 180 -3.09 7.15 16.10
CA LEU A 180 -3.50 5.99 16.89
C LEU A 180 -2.65 4.76 16.58
N ILE A 181 -2.46 4.44 15.29
CA ILE A 181 -1.64 3.30 14.86
C ILE A 181 -0.21 3.44 15.41
N LYS A 182 0.44 4.59 15.20
CA LYS A 182 1.80 4.83 15.69
C LYS A 182 1.91 4.84 17.22
N SER A 183 0.85 5.20 17.94
CA SER A 183 0.83 5.13 19.40
C SER A 183 0.77 3.70 19.93
N LYS A 184 0.18 2.78 19.15
CA LYS A 184 0.05 1.36 19.48
C LYS A 184 1.28 0.57 19.01
N GLN A 185 1.71 0.76 17.79
CA GLN A 185 2.79 0.04 17.14
C GLN A 185 3.89 1.03 16.72
N LYS A 186 4.97 1.13 17.50
CA LYS A 186 6.07 2.09 17.24
C LYS A 186 6.75 1.90 15.90
N GLY A 187 6.79 0.66 15.38
CA GLY A 187 7.37 0.32 14.07
C GLY A 187 6.42 0.46 12.90
N ALA A 188 5.19 0.96 13.12
CA ALA A 188 4.21 1.11 12.04
C ALA A 188 4.66 2.12 10.99
N VAL A 189 4.52 1.73 9.71
CA VAL A 189 4.76 2.55 8.53
C VAL A 189 3.42 2.93 7.93
N ILE A 190 3.14 4.21 7.84
CA ILE A 190 1.87 4.73 7.35
C ILE A 190 1.99 5.15 5.90
N LEU A 191 1.19 4.52 5.05
CA LEU A 191 0.99 4.96 3.67
C LEU A 191 -0.18 5.95 3.64
N MET A 192 -0.01 7.07 2.93
CA MET A 192 -1.19 7.84 2.53
C MET A 192 -2.07 6.99 1.62
N PRO A 193 -3.40 7.25 1.53
CA PRO A 193 -4.22 6.54 0.55
C PRO A 193 -3.71 6.88 -0.85
N GLY A 194 -3.71 5.89 -1.74
CA GLY A 194 -3.26 6.14 -3.11
C GLY A 194 -4.09 7.24 -3.77
N ALA A 195 -3.43 8.27 -4.26
CA ALA A 195 -4.07 9.23 -5.14
C ALA A 195 -4.42 8.54 -6.47
N ALA A 196 -5.65 8.65 -6.94
CA ALA A 196 -6.13 7.88 -8.11
C ALA A 196 -5.37 8.19 -9.42
N GLY A 197 -4.63 9.29 -9.44
CA GLY A 197 -3.83 9.75 -10.57
C GLY A 197 -3.60 11.26 -10.48
N MET A 198 -2.92 11.83 -11.48
CA MET A 198 -2.64 13.27 -11.53
C MET A 198 -3.62 14.02 -12.44
N PHE A 199 -4.89 13.64 -12.43
CA PHE A 199 -5.98 14.41 -13.10
C PHE A 199 -6.20 15.77 -12.42
N PRO A 200 -6.75 16.78 -13.12
CA PRO A 200 -6.95 18.12 -12.57
C PRO A 200 -7.68 18.13 -11.21
N GLU A 201 -8.75 17.34 -11.07
CA GLU A 201 -9.56 17.26 -9.85
C GLU A 201 -8.77 16.59 -8.72
N SER A 202 -8.06 15.49 -9.02
CA SER A 202 -7.19 14.78 -8.06
C SER A 202 -6.06 15.70 -7.61
N LYS A 203 -5.34 16.35 -8.54
CA LYS A 203 -4.30 17.35 -8.21
C LYS A 203 -4.81 18.45 -7.30
N LYS A 204 -6.00 18.99 -7.58
CA LYS A 204 -6.63 20.04 -6.76
C LYS A 204 -6.86 19.56 -5.32
N PHE A 205 -7.42 18.37 -5.16
CA PHE A 205 -7.66 17.76 -3.86
C PHE A 205 -6.33 17.56 -3.09
N TRP A 206 -5.37 16.90 -3.72
CA TRP A 206 -4.11 16.56 -3.07
C TRP A 206 -3.23 17.77 -2.77
N LYS A 207 -3.25 18.80 -3.63
CA LYS A 207 -2.55 20.06 -3.35
C LYS A 207 -3.07 20.73 -2.08
N SER A 208 -4.35 20.57 -1.75
CA SER A 208 -4.97 21.10 -0.54
C SER A 208 -4.77 20.18 0.69
N ALA A 209 -4.93 18.88 0.51
CA ALA A 209 -4.93 17.91 1.61
C ALA A 209 -3.50 17.57 2.11
N LEU A 210 -2.53 17.42 1.20
CA LEU A 210 -1.17 17.00 1.54
C LEU A 210 -0.50 17.85 2.62
N PRO A 211 -0.53 19.20 2.58
CA PRO A 211 0.05 20.01 3.64
C PRO A 211 -0.54 19.75 5.03
N LYS A 212 -1.80 19.31 5.11
CA LYS A 212 -2.53 19.03 6.36
C LYS A 212 -2.21 17.66 6.95
N ILE A 213 -1.64 16.75 6.14
CA ILE A 213 -1.36 15.36 6.55
C ILE A 213 0.12 14.98 6.48
N LYS A 214 1.00 15.80 5.90
CA LYS A 214 2.39 15.46 5.56
C LYS A 214 3.24 14.90 6.70
N ASP A 215 2.95 15.30 7.93
CA ASP A 215 3.69 14.86 9.11
C ASP A 215 3.14 13.53 9.68
N ASN A 216 2.06 13.01 9.11
CA ASN A 216 1.34 11.83 9.60
C ASN A 216 1.40 10.63 8.63
N PHE A 217 2.21 10.68 7.57
CA PHE A 217 2.52 9.51 6.74
C PHE A 217 4.02 9.38 6.52
N ASP A 218 4.44 8.16 6.22
CA ASP A 218 5.84 7.81 5.95
C ASP A 218 6.08 7.60 4.46
N ILE A 219 5.07 7.13 3.73
CA ILE A 219 5.15 6.81 2.31
C ILE A 219 4.07 7.57 1.54
N ALA A 220 4.49 8.33 0.54
CA ALA A 220 3.60 8.95 -0.43
C ALA A 220 3.13 7.89 -1.44
N ASN A 221 1.84 7.87 -1.77
CA ASN A 221 1.26 6.81 -2.56
C ASN A 221 0.43 7.35 -3.72
N ILE A 222 0.68 6.81 -4.91
CA ILE A 222 -0.02 7.15 -6.14
C ILE A 222 -0.60 5.90 -6.77
N HIS A 223 -1.78 6.00 -7.36
CA HIS A 223 -2.36 4.97 -8.22
C HIS A 223 -2.26 5.40 -9.68
N HIS A 224 -2.25 4.43 -10.55
CA HIS A 224 -2.46 4.62 -11.97
C HIS A 224 -3.73 3.89 -12.38
N ILE A 225 -4.84 4.60 -12.35
CA ILE A 225 -6.06 4.14 -13.02
C ILE A 225 -6.00 4.56 -14.49
N THR A 226 -6.58 3.75 -15.38
CA THR A 226 -6.59 4.07 -16.81
C THR A 226 -7.31 5.41 -17.04
N PRO A 227 -6.64 6.40 -17.64
CA PRO A 227 -7.26 7.66 -17.99
C PRO A 227 -8.50 7.49 -18.92
N PRO A 228 -9.42 8.44 -18.94
CA PRO A 228 -10.61 8.36 -19.80
C PRO A 228 -10.32 8.22 -21.30
N ASP A 229 -9.15 8.65 -21.75
CA ASP A 229 -8.68 8.50 -23.13
C ASP A 229 -8.09 7.12 -23.43
N GLY A 230 -8.06 6.22 -22.46
CA GLY A 230 -7.55 4.85 -22.58
C GLY A 230 -6.03 4.75 -22.77
N LYS A 231 -5.29 5.84 -22.62
CA LYS A 231 -3.83 5.83 -22.76
C LYS A 231 -3.16 5.55 -21.42
N CYS A 232 -2.06 4.82 -21.47
CA CYS A 232 -1.21 4.64 -20.31
C CYS A 232 -0.32 5.86 -20.11
N ASP A 233 -0.22 6.32 -18.87
CA ASP A 233 0.82 7.27 -18.51
C ASP A 233 2.22 6.61 -18.61
N LYS A 234 3.23 7.42 -18.92
CA LYS A 234 4.60 6.95 -19.21
C LYS A 234 5.30 6.30 -18.01
N ASP A 235 4.91 6.65 -16.78
CA ASP A 235 5.57 6.25 -15.53
C ASP A 235 4.59 6.12 -14.36
N PHE A 236 3.33 5.78 -14.61
CA PHE A 236 2.28 5.66 -13.59
C PHE A 236 2.07 6.94 -12.79
N TRP A 237 2.21 8.12 -13.38
CA TRP A 237 2.09 9.44 -12.74
C TRP A 237 3.20 9.79 -11.73
N VAL A 238 4.24 8.97 -11.62
CA VAL A 238 5.28 9.15 -10.60
C VAL A 238 6.01 10.49 -10.75
N SER A 239 6.39 10.87 -11.97
CA SER A 239 7.06 12.16 -12.21
C SER A 239 6.21 13.35 -11.81
N GLU A 240 4.93 13.39 -12.23
CA GLU A 240 4.02 14.49 -11.90
C GLU A 240 3.69 14.54 -10.40
N PHE A 241 3.56 13.38 -9.77
CA PHE A 241 3.32 13.30 -8.33
C PHE A 241 4.56 13.76 -7.53
N SER A 242 5.77 13.37 -7.96
CA SER A 242 7.02 13.84 -7.37
C SER A 242 7.15 15.37 -7.46
N GLU A 243 6.78 15.96 -8.60
CA GLU A 243 6.75 17.42 -8.76
C GLU A 243 5.76 18.09 -7.80
N LEU A 244 4.56 17.51 -7.62
CA LEU A 244 3.60 18.01 -6.64
C LEU A 244 4.15 17.95 -5.22
N LEU A 245 4.72 16.82 -4.80
CA LEU A 245 5.32 16.67 -3.46
C LEU A 245 6.43 17.68 -3.22
N LYS A 246 7.36 17.82 -4.18
CA LYS A 246 8.44 18.82 -4.11
C LYS A 246 7.91 20.25 -4.00
N SER A 247 6.86 20.60 -4.73
CA SER A 247 6.24 21.93 -4.67
C SER A 247 5.63 22.26 -3.29
N LEU A 248 5.35 21.22 -2.50
CA LEU A 248 4.78 21.30 -1.14
C LEU A 248 5.84 21.09 -0.05
N ASN A 249 7.13 20.98 -0.41
CA ASN A 249 8.22 20.62 0.50
C ASN A 249 7.97 19.32 1.25
N ILE A 250 7.54 18.28 0.52
CA ILE A 250 7.33 16.93 1.03
C ILE A 250 8.38 16.02 0.40
N ASP A 251 9.28 15.51 1.25
CA ASP A 251 10.33 14.55 0.89
C ASP A 251 9.99 13.20 1.53
N LYS A 252 9.31 12.35 0.75
CA LYS A 252 8.86 11.01 1.17
C LYS A 252 9.05 10.03 0.02
N PRO A 253 9.38 8.75 0.31
CA PRO A 253 9.39 7.70 -0.70
C PRO A 253 8.04 7.60 -1.42
N ILE A 254 8.07 7.30 -2.72
CA ILE A 254 6.88 7.19 -3.55
C ILE A 254 6.63 5.71 -3.88
N TRP A 255 5.44 5.22 -3.54
CA TRP A 255 4.97 3.91 -3.95
C TRP A 255 3.79 4.02 -4.91
N VAL A 256 3.67 3.05 -5.83
CA VAL A 256 2.51 2.90 -6.72
C VAL A 256 1.75 1.65 -6.26
N THR A 257 0.70 1.82 -5.46
CA THR A 257 0.00 0.66 -4.87
C THR A 257 -1.19 0.14 -5.69
N GLU A 258 -1.49 0.78 -6.82
CA GLU A 258 -2.36 0.24 -7.88
C GLU A 258 -1.84 0.68 -9.26
N ALA A 259 -1.12 -0.21 -9.94
CA ALA A 259 -0.67 0.00 -11.31
C ALA A 259 -1.56 -0.77 -12.29
N MET A 260 -2.44 -0.07 -13.01
CA MET A 260 -3.27 -0.66 -14.06
C MET A 260 -2.48 -0.80 -15.36
N THR A 261 -1.89 -1.95 -15.57
CA THR A 261 -0.89 -2.20 -16.62
C THR A 261 -1.47 -2.72 -17.92
N GLY A 262 -2.74 -3.09 -17.97
CA GLY A 262 -3.35 -3.78 -19.12
C GLY A 262 -3.29 -3.04 -20.46
N VAL A 263 -3.21 -1.71 -20.43
CA VAL A 263 -3.11 -0.85 -21.63
C VAL A 263 -1.71 -0.26 -21.83
N CYS A 264 -0.76 -0.60 -20.97
CA CYS A 264 0.56 -0.02 -20.94
C CYS A 264 1.58 -0.82 -21.77
N LYS A 265 2.63 -0.12 -22.24
CA LYS A 265 3.89 -0.77 -22.57
C LYS A 265 4.58 -1.12 -21.25
N VAL A 266 4.30 -2.30 -20.72
CA VAL A 266 4.54 -2.65 -19.32
C VAL A 266 5.98 -2.37 -18.89
N ILE A 267 6.98 -2.95 -19.55
CA ILE A 267 8.39 -2.82 -19.13
C ILE A 267 8.89 -1.37 -19.19
N PRO A 268 8.70 -0.62 -20.31
CA PRO A 268 9.07 0.80 -20.35
C PRO A 268 8.43 1.62 -19.22
N THR A 269 7.15 1.37 -18.91
CA THR A 269 6.43 2.14 -17.87
C THR A 269 6.99 1.87 -16.48
N TYR A 270 7.28 0.59 -16.13
CA TYR A 270 7.94 0.23 -14.87
C TYR A 270 9.33 0.86 -14.75
N ILE A 271 10.15 0.76 -15.81
CA ILE A 271 11.50 1.32 -15.83
C ILE A 271 11.46 2.84 -15.62
N ASN A 272 10.56 3.53 -16.32
CA ASN A 272 10.39 4.97 -16.16
C ASN A 272 9.90 5.35 -14.74
N ALA A 273 8.95 4.59 -14.19
CA ALA A 273 8.45 4.84 -12.83
C ALA A 273 9.57 4.70 -11.79
N PHE A 274 10.35 3.62 -11.84
CA PHE A 274 11.50 3.44 -10.95
C PHE A 274 12.58 4.52 -11.16
N ALA A 275 12.88 4.87 -12.41
CA ALA A 275 13.86 5.92 -12.71
C ALA A 275 13.41 7.31 -12.25
N ASN A 276 12.10 7.55 -12.13
CA ASN A 276 11.51 8.78 -11.62
C ASN A 276 11.23 8.75 -10.10
N GLY A 277 11.69 7.70 -9.40
CA GLY A 277 11.72 7.64 -7.95
C GLY A 277 10.65 6.77 -7.29
N ALA A 278 9.91 5.94 -8.03
CA ALA A 278 9.11 4.91 -7.40
C ALA A 278 10.01 3.90 -6.68
N GLU A 279 9.62 3.47 -5.47
CA GLU A 279 10.34 2.43 -4.74
C GLU A 279 9.67 1.06 -4.83
N VAL A 280 8.33 1.05 -4.81
CA VAL A 280 7.53 -0.18 -4.89
C VAL A 280 6.39 0.03 -5.89
N ILE A 281 6.10 -0.99 -6.70
CA ILE A 281 4.98 -0.99 -7.64
C ILE A 281 4.14 -2.27 -7.45
N ILE A 282 2.85 -2.08 -7.16
CA ILE A 282 1.85 -3.15 -7.00
C ILE A 282 1.01 -3.24 -8.27
N ASP A 283 1.07 -4.38 -8.96
CA ASP A 283 0.33 -4.62 -10.19
C ASP A 283 -1.14 -4.98 -9.93
N VAL A 284 -2.06 -4.34 -10.61
CA VAL A 284 -3.50 -4.67 -10.60
C VAL A 284 -3.86 -5.69 -11.68
N GLY A 285 -2.98 -5.90 -12.65
CA GLY A 285 -3.23 -6.42 -13.98
C GLY A 285 -3.78 -7.83 -14.12
N VAL A 286 -3.89 -8.61 -13.05
CA VAL A 286 -4.32 -10.01 -13.18
C VAL A 286 -5.84 -10.18 -13.07
N ASN A 287 -6.53 -9.28 -12.37
CA ASN A 287 -7.90 -9.56 -11.91
C ASN A 287 -8.95 -8.50 -12.23
N ALA A 288 -8.58 -7.32 -12.73
CA ALA A 288 -9.57 -6.30 -13.07
C ALA A 288 -10.30 -6.63 -14.39
N PRO A 289 -11.65 -6.66 -14.42
CA PRO A 289 -12.40 -6.87 -15.66
C PRO A 289 -12.04 -5.78 -16.69
N GLY A 290 -11.71 -6.20 -17.93
CA GLY A 290 -11.35 -5.29 -19.02
C GLY A 290 -9.88 -4.82 -19.05
N MET A 291 -9.08 -5.18 -18.04
CA MET A 291 -7.69 -4.73 -17.90
C MET A 291 -6.68 -5.90 -17.91
N LYS A 292 -7.06 -7.01 -18.44
CA LYS A 292 -6.19 -8.20 -18.47
C LYS A 292 -4.99 -7.98 -19.37
N MET A 293 -3.82 -8.04 -18.78
CA MET A 293 -2.57 -8.17 -19.50
C MET A 293 -2.58 -9.42 -20.39
N SER A 294 -2.04 -9.34 -21.62
CA SER A 294 -1.88 -10.51 -22.47
C SER A 294 -0.95 -11.53 -21.81
N LYS A 295 -1.06 -12.81 -22.20
CA LYS A 295 -0.16 -13.86 -21.69
C LYS A 295 1.32 -13.50 -21.94
N ASN A 296 1.62 -13.02 -23.13
CA ASN A 296 2.97 -12.59 -23.51
C ASN A 296 3.48 -11.41 -22.66
N SER A 297 2.62 -10.41 -22.39
CA SER A 297 3.01 -9.27 -21.54
C SER A 297 3.27 -9.70 -20.11
N ARG A 298 2.51 -10.65 -19.57
CA ARG A 298 2.72 -11.21 -18.23
C ARG A 298 4.03 -11.99 -18.12
N GLU A 299 4.35 -12.78 -19.14
CA GLU A 299 5.60 -13.51 -19.20
C GLU A 299 6.81 -12.57 -19.27
N LYS A 300 6.72 -11.53 -20.10
CA LYS A 300 7.75 -10.48 -20.17
C LYS A 300 7.93 -9.77 -18.84
N LEU A 301 6.83 -9.39 -18.17
CA LEU A 301 6.91 -8.76 -16.85
C LEU A 301 7.53 -9.70 -15.82
N LYS A 302 7.14 -10.99 -15.83
CA LYS A 302 7.75 -11.98 -14.93
C LYS A 302 9.26 -12.06 -15.13
N ASN A 303 9.72 -12.20 -16.36
CA ASN A 303 11.15 -12.28 -16.67
C ASN A 303 11.89 -11.01 -16.28
N PHE A 304 11.28 -9.84 -16.51
CA PHE A 304 11.85 -8.56 -16.05
C PHE A 304 11.99 -8.51 -14.52
N ILE A 305 10.96 -8.92 -13.78
CA ILE A 305 11.01 -8.97 -12.31
C ILE A 305 12.12 -9.95 -11.87
N ASP A 306 12.13 -11.16 -12.42
CA ASP A 306 13.14 -12.18 -12.08
C ASP A 306 14.58 -11.67 -12.33
N ASP A 307 14.76 -10.79 -13.34
CA ASP A 307 16.04 -10.20 -13.68
C ASP A 307 16.51 -9.07 -12.75
N VAL A 308 15.60 -8.31 -12.15
CA VAL A 308 15.97 -7.05 -11.48
C VAL A 308 15.44 -6.89 -10.06
N ASP A 309 14.57 -7.79 -9.56
CA ASP A 309 13.95 -7.62 -8.24
C ASP A 309 14.99 -7.48 -7.12
N GLY A 310 14.71 -6.57 -6.19
CA GLY A 310 15.66 -6.21 -5.13
C GLY A 310 16.82 -5.32 -5.60
N PHE A 311 16.74 -4.68 -6.77
CA PHE A 311 17.77 -3.75 -7.22
C PHE A 311 17.96 -2.56 -6.23
N LYS A 312 19.18 -2.08 -6.11
CA LYS A 312 19.53 -0.92 -5.27
C LYS A 312 19.22 0.40 -5.94
N SER A 313 19.58 0.49 -7.22
CA SER A 313 19.40 1.72 -8.01
C SER A 313 19.19 1.41 -9.48
N ILE A 314 18.61 2.38 -10.18
CA ILE A 314 18.39 2.37 -11.62
C ILE A 314 18.89 3.66 -12.25
N LYS A 315 19.44 3.57 -13.45
CA LYS A 315 19.82 4.70 -14.27
C LYS A 315 19.39 4.49 -15.72
N LEU A 316 18.70 5.47 -16.29
CA LEU A 316 18.46 5.47 -17.74
C LEU A 316 19.75 5.79 -18.47
N ILE A 317 20.18 4.89 -19.38
CA ILE A 317 21.33 5.10 -20.26
C ILE A 317 20.85 5.81 -21.54
N SER A 318 19.64 5.47 -22.00
CA SER A 318 18.98 6.11 -23.13
C SER A 318 17.46 6.00 -22.98
N ASN A 319 16.70 6.49 -23.95
CA ASN A 319 15.24 6.33 -24.00
C ASN A 319 14.74 4.89 -24.26
N LYS A 320 15.65 3.94 -24.42
CA LYS A 320 15.37 2.51 -24.68
C LYS A 320 16.27 1.57 -23.88
N LYS A 321 17.06 2.09 -22.93
CA LYS A 321 18.04 1.28 -22.19
C LYS A 321 18.21 1.80 -20.78
N ALA A 322 18.14 0.90 -19.79
CA ALA A 322 18.37 1.18 -18.39
C ALA A 322 19.41 0.23 -17.78
N GLU A 323 20.22 0.74 -16.85
CA GLU A 323 21.15 -0.03 -16.02
C GLU A 323 20.57 -0.13 -14.62
N PHE A 324 20.45 -1.36 -14.11
CA PHE A 324 20.09 -1.67 -12.74
C PHE A 324 21.35 -2.12 -11.99
N ILE A 325 21.53 -1.62 -10.76
CA ILE A 325 22.56 -2.09 -9.83
C ILE A 325 21.86 -3.00 -8.83
N LEU A 326 22.22 -4.28 -8.83
CA LEU A 326 21.62 -5.29 -7.95
C LEU A 326 22.25 -5.24 -6.54
N GLU A 327 21.68 -6.02 -5.62
CA GLU A 327 22.12 -6.10 -4.21
C GLU A 327 23.62 -6.46 -4.07
N ASP A 328 24.10 -7.41 -4.86
CA ASP A 328 25.49 -7.89 -4.89
C ASP A 328 26.47 -6.90 -5.58
N GLY A 329 25.95 -5.76 -6.07
CA GLY A 329 26.71 -4.75 -6.82
C GLY A 329 26.88 -5.08 -8.31
N SER A 330 26.36 -6.21 -8.79
CA SER A 330 26.35 -6.53 -10.22
C SER A 330 25.44 -5.58 -11.00
N LYS A 331 25.68 -5.47 -12.30
CA LYS A 331 24.95 -4.59 -13.20
C LYS A 331 24.11 -5.42 -14.16
N LYS A 332 22.84 -5.07 -14.30
CA LYS A 332 21.95 -5.62 -15.31
C LYS A 332 21.50 -4.51 -16.24
N VAL A 333 21.73 -4.69 -17.52
CA VAL A 333 21.26 -3.74 -18.56
C VAL A 333 20.04 -4.32 -19.24
N ILE A 334 18.97 -3.54 -19.26
CA ILE A 334 17.68 -3.90 -19.90
C ILE A 334 17.43 -2.98 -21.08
N ASP A 335 17.20 -3.56 -22.25
CA ASP A 335 16.66 -2.88 -23.44
C ASP A 335 15.13 -2.93 -23.40
N PHE A 336 14.41 -1.79 -23.70
CA PHE A 336 12.94 -1.69 -23.54
C PHE A 336 12.25 -0.78 -24.58
#